data_def52aa2854b55e2578171894ec9484c
#
_entry.id   def52aa2854b55e2578171894ec9484c
#
_cell.length_a   1.000
_cell.length_b   1.000
_cell.length_c   1.000
_cell.angle_alpha   90.00
_cell.angle_beta   90.00
_cell.angle_gamma   90.00
#
_symmetry.space_group_name_H-M   'P 1'
#
loop_
_entity.id
_entity.type
_entity.pdbx_description
1 polymer ?
#
loop_
_entity_poly.entity_id
_entity_poly.type
_entity_poly.pdbx_seq_one_letter_code
_entity_poly.pdbx_strand_id
1 'polypeptide(L)'
;MKKQLSTVLIAILMVSGCSWLPSMSSLNPFAEGAPEAESEAPAEESIGVNPYLWQAALTKLSFMPLASADSAGGVIITDWAAMDNIQNEQFKITVNILSRNLRADCLKVAVFKRVLRDGKWVNDTADRRLAGEIENAILTQARKLYRRDLAAREE
;
A
#
# COMPACT_ATOMS: atom_id res chain seq x y z
N MET A 1 -25.40 -58.65 9.79
CA MET A 1 -25.56 -57.78 10.95
C MET A 1 -26.03 -56.42 10.41
N LYS A 2 -27.17 -56.23 9.92
CA LYS A 2 -28.59 -56.16 10.32
C LYS A 2 -28.81 -55.34 11.58
N LYS A 3 -29.49 -54.19 11.41
CA LYS A 3 -30.00 -53.22 12.39
C LYS A 3 -29.16 -51.96 12.51
N GLN A 4 -29.56 -50.93 11.83
CA GLN A 4 -29.61 -49.53 12.12
C GLN A 4 -29.91 -48.72 10.83
N LEU A 5 -31.00 -49.07 10.17
CA LEU A 5 -31.46 -48.37 8.96
C LEU A 5 -32.91 -47.89 9.14
N SER A 6 -33.25 -47.38 10.31
CA SER A 6 -34.67 -47.05 10.56
C SER A 6 -34.94 -45.77 11.34
N THR A 7 -33.98 -44.87 11.50
CA THR A 7 -34.21 -43.64 12.31
C THR A 7 -33.83 -42.32 11.61
N VAL A 8 -33.65 -42.33 10.29
CA VAL A 8 -33.30 -41.09 9.56
C VAL A 8 -34.45 -40.56 8.67
N LEU A 9 -35.62 -41.17 8.73
CA LEU A 9 -36.74 -40.86 7.80
C LEU A 9 -37.87 -40.01 8.40
N ILE A 10 -37.72 -39.35 9.54
CA ILE A 10 -38.80 -38.56 10.18
C ILE A 10 -38.31 -37.17 10.62
N ALA A 11 -37.62 -36.44 9.77
CA ALA A 11 -37.25 -35.06 10.10
C ALA A 11 -37.28 -34.09 8.91
N ILE A 12 -37.99 -34.41 7.84
CA ILE A 12 -38.11 -33.52 6.66
C ILE A 12 -39.59 -33.29 6.36
N LEU A 13 -40.29 -32.62 7.25
CA LEU A 13 -41.65 -32.13 6.98
C LEU A 13 -42.04 -31.16 8.09
N MET A 14 -41.61 -29.91 8.05
CA MET A 14 -42.24 -28.77 8.72
C MET A 14 -41.40 -27.47 8.49
N VAL A 15 -41.23 -27.01 7.28
CA VAL A 15 -41.01 -25.57 7.05
C VAL A 15 -41.61 -25.16 5.70
N SER A 16 -42.93 -25.23 5.63
CA SER A 16 -43.69 -24.47 4.65
C SER A 16 -44.66 -23.59 5.43
N GLY A 17 -44.21 -22.36 5.71
CA GLY A 17 -44.93 -21.42 6.55
C GLY A 17 -44.62 -19.97 6.20
N CYS A 18 -45.46 -19.42 5.34
CA CYS A 18 -45.94 -18.04 5.35
C CYS A 18 -45.03 -16.91 4.93
N SER A 19 -44.94 -16.71 3.64
CA SER A 19 -44.82 -15.37 3.03
C SER A 19 -46.19 -14.70 2.95
N TRP A 20 -46.77 -14.30 4.07
CA TRP A 20 -47.94 -13.42 4.07
C TRP A 20 -47.80 -12.42 5.21
N LEU A 21 -46.88 -11.49 5.08
CA LEU A 21 -46.97 -10.23 5.79
C LEU A 21 -47.09 -9.13 4.73
N PRO A 22 -48.22 -8.41 4.69
CA PRO A 22 -48.31 -7.19 3.90
C PRO A 22 -47.32 -6.19 4.47
N SER A 23 -46.51 -5.61 3.56
CA SER A 23 -45.61 -4.54 3.84
C SER A 23 -46.33 -3.37 4.55
N MET A 24 -46.03 -3.16 5.81
CA MET A 24 -46.51 -2.02 6.63
C MET A 24 -45.69 -0.76 6.35
N SER A 25 -45.25 -0.53 5.10
CA SER A 25 -44.52 0.67 4.70
C SER A 25 -45.40 1.86 4.29
N SER A 26 -46.73 1.78 4.54
CA SER A 26 -47.67 2.79 4.05
C SER A 26 -48.25 3.70 5.13
N LEU A 27 -47.69 3.74 6.36
CA LEU A 27 -48.21 4.59 7.44
C LEU A 27 -47.14 5.50 8.09
N ASN A 28 -46.25 6.05 7.30
CA ASN A 28 -45.38 7.13 7.79
C ASN A 28 -45.70 8.43 7.02
N PRO A 29 -46.64 9.29 7.50
CA PRO A 29 -47.03 10.53 6.83
C PRO A 29 -45.93 11.62 6.87
N PHE A 30 -44.74 11.32 7.39
CA PHE A 30 -43.59 12.24 7.44
C PHE A 30 -42.43 11.80 6.53
N ALA A 31 -42.64 10.86 5.60
CA ALA A 31 -41.61 10.40 4.71
C ALA A 31 -41.56 11.14 3.36
N GLU A 32 -42.24 12.29 3.25
CA GLU A 32 -42.14 13.16 2.07
C GLU A 32 -41.03 14.19 2.33
N GLY A 33 -39.89 14.03 1.67
CA GLY A 33 -38.89 15.08 1.55
C GLY A 33 -37.54 14.87 2.25
N ALA A 34 -37.19 13.65 2.63
CA ALA A 34 -35.77 13.39 2.84
C ALA A 34 -35.10 13.26 1.46
N PRO A 35 -34.18 14.16 1.07
CA PRO A 35 -33.32 13.86 -0.04
C PRO A 35 -32.60 12.56 0.31
N GLU A 36 -32.64 11.58 -0.60
CA GLU A 36 -31.69 10.48 -0.53
C GLU A 36 -30.31 11.10 -0.44
N ALA A 37 -29.81 11.24 0.77
CA ALA A 37 -28.41 11.44 0.99
C ALA A 37 -27.80 10.15 0.45
N GLU A 38 -27.38 10.16 -0.81
CA GLU A 38 -26.32 9.31 -1.26
C GLU A 38 -25.26 9.51 -0.21
N SER A 39 -25.11 8.49 0.66
CA SER A 39 -23.97 8.36 1.53
C SER A 39 -22.79 8.16 0.57
N GLU A 40 -22.31 9.28 0.01
CA GLU A 40 -20.92 9.35 -0.38
C GLU A 40 -20.17 9.06 0.90
N ALA A 41 -19.81 7.79 1.06
CA ALA A 41 -18.76 7.41 1.98
C ALA A 41 -17.65 8.43 1.70
N PRO A 42 -17.15 9.16 2.73
CA PRO A 42 -16.08 10.10 2.51
C PRO A 42 -15.05 9.33 1.73
N ALA A 43 -14.80 9.76 0.48
CA ALA A 43 -13.72 9.24 -0.31
C ALA A 43 -12.55 9.36 0.65
N GLU A 44 -12.07 8.22 1.17
CA GLU A 44 -10.85 8.19 1.96
C GLU A 44 -9.91 9.00 1.10
N GLU A 45 -9.54 10.18 1.56
CA GLU A 45 -8.46 10.94 0.97
C GLU A 45 -7.26 10.03 1.09
N SER A 46 -7.17 9.08 0.16
CA SER A 46 -5.98 8.27 0.01
C SER A 46 -4.88 9.30 -0.07
N ILE A 47 -4.01 9.31 0.90
CA ILE A 47 -2.82 10.16 0.93
C ILE A 47 -2.03 9.75 -0.29
N GLY A 48 -2.54 10.19 -1.45
CA GLY A 48 -2.05 9.74 -2.74
C GLY A 48 -0.64 10.27 -2.90
N VAL A 49 0.28 9.37 -3.10
CA VAL A 49 1.68 9.70 -3.35
C VAL A 49 1.85 10.29 -4.75
N ASN A 50 2.88 11.09 -4.93
CA ASN A 50 3.25 11.58 -6.26
C ASN A 50 3.69 10.39 -7.14
N PRO A 51 3.03 10.15 -8.30
CA PRO A 51 3.32 8.98 -9.15
C PRO A 51 4.74 9.01 -9.74
N TYR A 52 5.27 10.19 -10.01
CA TYR A 52 6.64 10.35 -10.54
C TYR A 52 7.69 10.05 -9.48
N LEU A 53 7.46 10.48 -8.22
CA LEU A 53 8.34 10.13 -7.09
C LEU A 53 8.30 8.62 -6.83
N TRP A 54 7.12 8.01 -6.86
CA TRP A 54 6.94 6.58 -6.69
C TRP A 54 7.71 5.78 -7.75
N GLN A 55 7.45 6.06 -9.03
CA GLN A 55 8.12 5.39 -10.13
C GLN A 55 9.64 5.60 -10.13
N ALA A 56 10.08 6.83 -9.81
CA ALA A 56 11.49 7.15 -9.71
C ALA A 56 12.18 6.40 -8.57
N ALA A 57 11.52 6.28 -7.41
CA ALA A 57 12.06 5.54 -6.27
C ALA A 57 12.22 4.06 -6.60
N LEU A 58 11.20 3.40 -7.16
CA LEU A 58 11.29 2.01 -7.61
C LEU A 58 12.41 1.82 -8.64
N THR A 59 12.54 2.73 -9.60
CA THR A 59 13.60 2.67 -10.62
C THR A 59 14.99 2.82 -10.00
N LYS A 60 15.15 3.75 -9.04
CA LYS A 60 16.44 3.98 -8.39
C LYS A 60 16.84 2.90 -7.39
N LEU A 61 15.87 2.20 -6.83
CA LEU A 61 16.11 1.10 -5.88
C LEU A 61 16.08 -0.29 -6.54
N SER A 62 15.95 -0.38 -7.87
CA SER A 62 15.83 -1.66 -8.58
C SER A 62 17.02 -2.61 -8.43
N PHE A 63 18.17 -2.11 -7.99
CA PHE A 63 19.36 -2.93 -7.69
C PHE A 63 19.28 -3.65 -6.33
N MET A 64 18.27 -3.34 -5.51
CA MET A 64 18.06 -3.96 -4.19
C MET A 64 16.76 -4.76 -4.19
N PRO A 65 16.73 -5.91 -3.49
CA PRO A 65 15.48 -6.63 -3.29
C PRO A 65 14.53 -5.79 -2.43
N LEU A 66 13.25 -5.76 -2.81
CA LEU A 66 12.22 -5.06 -2.05
C LEU A 66 11.63 -6.00 -0.99
N ALA A 67 11.56 -5.53 0.25
CA ALA A 67 10.86 -6.20 1.34
C ALA A 67 9.37 -5.82 1.36
N SER A 68 9.05 -4.56 1.07
CA SER A 68 7.68 -4.05 1.03
C SER A 68 7.59 -2.79 0.16
N ALA A 69 6.46 -2.62 -0.52
CA ALA A 69 6.13 -1.40 -1.25
C ALA A 69 4.62 -1.14 -1.14
N ASP A 70 4.25 -0.09 -0.44
CA ASP A 70 2.87 0.36 -0.25
C ASP A 70 2.67 1.73 -0.89
N SER A 71 1.98 1.75 -2.02
CA SER A 71 1.72 2.97 -2.76
C SER A 71 0.65 3.85 -2.10
N ALA A 72 -0.24 3.31 -1.30
CA ALA A 72 -1.27 4.07 -0.60
C ALA A 72 -0.64 4.86 0.57
N GLY A 73 0.22 4.20 1.36
CA GLY A 73 0.96 4.83 2.44
C GLY A 73 2.23 5.56 2.01
N GLY A 74 2.66 5.40 0.74
CA GLY A 74 3.86 6.07 0.21
C GLY A 74 5.17 5.52 0.74
N VAL A 75 5.23 4.25 1.13
CA VAL A 75 6.39 3.65 1.77
C VAL A 75 6.99 2.54 0.90
N ILE A 76 8.30 2.63 0.67
CA ILE A 76 9.08 1.58 0.03
C ILE A 76 10.19 1.15 0.99
N ILE A 77 10.30 -0.14 1.24
CA ILE A 77 11.31 -0.73 2.13
C ILE A 77 12.05 -1.79 1.34
N THR A 78 13.38 -1.66 1.25
CA THR A 78 14.23 -2.72 0.68
C THR A 78 14.54 -3.77 1.74
N ASP A 79 14.96 -4.94 1.31
CA ASP A 79 15.63 -5.88 2.22
C ASP A 79 17.11 -5.52 2.38
N TRP A 80 17.80 -6.23 3.28
CA TRP A 80 19.23 -6.11 3.45
C TRP A 80 19.97 -6.66 2.23
N ALA A 81 20.80 -5.83 1.62
CA ALA A 81 21.62 -6.23 0.49
C ALA A 81 23.06 -5.72 0.65
N ALA A 82 24.01 -6.54 0.23
CA ALA A 82 25.40 -6.12 0.07
C ALA A 82 25.52 -5.29 -1.23
N MET A 83 26.35 -4.26 -1.21
CA MET A 83 26.78 -3.58 -2.45
C MET A 83 27.89 -4.40 -3.11
N ASP A 84 28.00 -4.27 -4.43
CA ASP A 84 29.04 -4.94 -5.20
C ASP A 84 30.43 -4.69 -4.56
N ASN A 85 31.18 -5.79 -4.40
CA ASN A 85 32.52 -5.82 -3.80
C ASN A 85 32.63 -5.61 -2.26
N ILE A 86 31.53 -5.44 -1.52
CA ILE A 86 31.56 -5.25 -0.07
C ILE A 86 30.72 -6.34 0.61
N GLN A 87 31.26 -7.53 0.78
CA GLN A 87 30.54 -8.68 1.38
C GLN A 87 30.32 -8.56 2.89
N ASN A 88 31.09 -7.72 3.57
CA ASN A 88 31.04 -7.57 5.03
C ASN A 88 30.07 -6.48 5.48
N GLU A 89 29.41 -5.80 4.56
CA GLU A 89 28.47 -4.73 4.84
C GLU A 89 27.17 -4.97 4.11
N GLN A 90 26.07 -4.66 4.77
CA GLN A 90 24.75 -4.68 4.16
C GLN A 90 24.00 -3.39 4.48
N PHE A 91 23.19 -2.97 3.53
CA PHE A 91 22.38 -1.77 3.61
C PHE A 91 20.90 -2.13 3.47
N LYS A 92 20.06 -1.35 4.11
CA LYS A 92 18.61 -1.37 3.99
C LYS A 92 18.14 0.06 3.82
N ILE A 93 17.28 0.31 2.86
CA ILE A 93 16.78 1.66 2.52
C ILE A 93 15.28 1.69 2.76
N THR A 94 14.82 2.74 3.41
CA THR A 94 13.40 3.07 3.52
C THR A 94 13.15 4.41 2.86
N VAL A 95 12.20 4.46 1.94
CA VAL A 95 11.76 5.68 1.26
C VAL A 95 10.34 5.99 1.69
N ASN A 96 10.08 7.23 2.12
CA ASN A 96 8.77 7.74 2.46
C ASN A 96 8.42 8.90 1.53
N ILE A 97 7.31 8.78 0.80
CA ILE A 97 6.75 9.83 -0.04
C ILE A 97 5.55 10.42 0.71
N LEU A 98 5.68 11.67 1.13
CA LEU A 98 4.80 12.30 2.12
C LEU A 98 3.62 13.05 1.50
N SER A 99 3.62 13.28 0.19
CA SER A 99 2.53 14.00 -0.48
C SER A 99 2.51 13.79 -2.00
N ARG A 100 1.50 14.37 -2.65
CA ARG A 100 1.35 14.39 -4.12
C ARG A 100 2.26 15.42 -4.82
N ASN A 101 2.90 16.29 -4.08
CA ASN A 101 3.72 17.34 -4.67
C ASN A 101 5.11 16.83 -5.07
N LEU A 102 5.61 17.27 -6.22
CA LEU A 102 6.97 16.96 -6.70
C LEU A 102 7.99 17.94 -6.10
N ARG A 103 8.23 17.82 -4.79
CA ARG A 103 9.11 18.69 -4.00
C ARG A 103 10.07 17.87 -3.16
N ALA A 104 11.20 18.48 -2.78
CA ALA A 104 12.22 17.82 -1.97
C ALA A 104 11.75 17.47 -0.54
N ASP A 105 10.92 18.32 0.06
CA ASP A 105 10.35 18.12 1.38
C ASP A 105 9.29 17.00 1.45
N CYS A 106 8.80 16.58 0.29
CA CYS A 106 7.83 15.50 0.17
C CYS A 106 8.44 14.10 0.02
N LEU A 107 9.76 14.01 0.10
CA LEU A 107 10.51 12.76 0.02
C LEU A 107 11.48 12.66 1.20
N LYS A 108 11.50 11.51 1.87
CA LYS A 108 12.44 11.21 2.94
C LYS A 108 13.02 9.82 2.74
N VAL A 109 14.34 9.74 2.87
CA VAL A 109 15.09 8.49 2.78
C VAL A 109 15.82 8.22 4.08
N ALA A 110 15.69 7.00 4.59
CA ALA A 110 16.49 6.49 5.70
C ALA A 110 17.35 5.34 5.21
N VAL A 111 18.62 5.36 5.55
CA VAL A 111 19.58 4.31 5.21
C VAL A 111 20.07 3.66 6.49
N PHE A 112 19.96 2.35 6.56
CA PHE A 112 20.47 1.53 7.64
C PHE A 112 21.64 0.70 7.13
N LYS A 113 22.65 0.54 7.98
CA LYS A 113 23.84 -0.25 7.70
C LYS A 113 24.02 -1.32 8.79
N ARG A 114 24.49 -2.48 8.38
CA ARG A 114 25.03 -3.50 9.29
C ARG A 114 26.32 -4.06 8.76
N VAL A 115 27.19 -4.48 9.65
CA VAL A 115 28.50 -5.04 9.34
C VAL A 115 28.64 -6.42 9.94
N LEU A 116 29.38 -7.30 9.27
CA LEU A 116 29.68 -8.62 9.76
C LEU A 116 30.92 -8.54 10.69
N ARG A 117 30.73 -8.83 11.98
CA ARG A 117 31.79 -8.92 13.01
C ARG A 117 31.69 -10.27 13.70
N ASP A 118 32.78 -11.00 13.73
CA ASP A 118 32.86 -12.32 14.37
C ASP A 118 31.72 -13.30 13.97
N GLY A 119 31.37 -13.29 12.67
CA GLY A 119 30.30 -14.12 12.11
C GLY A 119 28.88 -13.66 12.45
N LYS A 120 28.69 -12.50 13.07
CA LYS A 120 27.38 -11.93 13.41
C LYS A 120 27.17 -10.57 12.75
N TRP A 121 25.95 -10.34 12.27
CA TRP A 121 25.56 -9.03 11.75
C TRP A 121 25.26 -8.08 12.91
N VAL A 122 25.96 -6.95 12.95
CA VAL A 122 25.83 -5.90 13.96
C VAL A 122 25.43 -4.60 13.26
N ASN A 123 24.46 -3.88 13.80
CA ASN A 123 24.06 -2.57 13.29
C ASN A 123 25.21 -1.58 13.41
N ASP A 124 25.38 -0.77 12.38
CA ASP A 124 26.43 0.26 12.29
C ASP A 124 25.80 1.56 11.76
N THR A 125 26.53 2.66 11.87
CA THR A 125 26.08 3.96 11.41
C THR A 125 26.30 4.06 9.90
N ALA A 126 25.21 4.35 9.15
CA ALA A 126 25.31 4.68 7.74
C ALA A 126 25.80 6.14 7.56
N ASP A 127 26.48 6.42 6.46
CA ASP A 127 26.86 7.82 6.12
C ASP A 127 25.57 8.63 5.88
N ARG A 128 25.45 9.75 6.59
CA ARG A 128 24.31 10.68 6.48
C ARG A 128 24.16 11.28 5.07
N ARG A 129 25.27 11.37 4.32
CA ARG A 129 25.27 11.88 2.95
C ARG A 129 24.55 10.95 2.00
N LEU A 130 24.63 9.64 2.22
CA LEU A 130 24.04 8.63 1.35
C LEU A 130 22.52 8.79 1.24
N ALA A 131 21.84 9.10 2.33
CA ALA A 131 20.39 9.36 2.30
C ALA A 131 20.06 10.56 1.39
N GLY A 132 20.79 11.67 1.54
CA GLY A 132 20.60 12.87 0.71
C GLY A 132 20.95 12.63 -0.77
N GLU A 133 21.95 11.83 -1.06
CA GLU A 133 22.30 11.46 -2.45
C GLU A 133 21.19 10.64 -3.10
N ILE A 134 20.60 9.69 -2.38
CA ILE A 134 19.46 8.90 -2.86
C ILE A 134 18.22 9.78 -3.05
N GLU A 135 17.91 10.68 -2.11
CA GLU A 135 16.81 11.66 -2.25
C GLU A 135 16.98 12.50 -3.51
N ASN A 136 18.18 13.05 -3.74
CA ASN A 136 18.48 13.87 -4.92
C ASN A 136 18.39 13.05 -6.22
N ALA A 137 18.85 11.80 -6.22
CA ALA A 137 18.79 10.92 -7.37
C ALA A 137 17.32 10.59 -7.73
N ILE A 138 16.47 10.32 -6.74
CA ILE A 138 15.04 10.05 -6.93
C ILE A 138 14.33 11.31 -7.46
N LEU A 139 14.55 12.47 -6.85
CA LEU A 139 13.96 13.75 -7.27
C LEU A 139 14.34 14.12 -8.70
N THR A 140 15.61 13.94 -9.06
CA THR A 140 16.10 14.21 -10.42
C THR A 140 15.42 13.31 -11.44
N GLN A 141 15.28 12.04 -11.13
CA GLN A 141 14.60 11.07 -11.98
C GLN A 141 13.09 11.38 -12.09
N ALA A 142 12.44 11.73 -10.99
CA ALA A 142 11.03 12.08 -10.97
C ALA A 142 10.72 13.32 -11.83
N ARG A 143 11.57 14.36 -11.74
CA ARG A 143 11.47 15.56 -12.59
C ARG A 143 11.69 15.25 -14.07
N LYS A 144 12.58 14.31 -14.38
CA LYS A 144 12.79 13.85 -15.76
C LYS A 144 11.54 13.12 -16.30
N LEU A 145 10.94 12.25 -15.51
CA LEU A 145 9.69 11.56 -15.87
C LEU A 145 8.54 12.55 -16.10
N TYR A 146 8.35 13.50 -15.18
CA TYR A 146 7.33 14.53 -15.29
C TYR A 146 7.46 15.37 -16.56
N ARG A 147 8.69 15.86 -16.88
CA ARG A 147 8.93 16.65 -18.10
C ARG A 147 8.67 15.83 -19.37
N ARG A 148 9.02 14.56 -19.38
CA ARG A 148 8.73 13.67 -20.52
C ARG A 148 7.23 13.48 -20.73
N ASP A 149 6.48 13.32 -19.66
CA ASP A 149 5.04 13.17 -19.71
C ASP A 149 4.34 14.46 -20.17
N LEU A 150 4.83 15.63 -19.78
CA LEU A 150 4.34 16.91 -20.29
C LEU A 150 4.56 17.04 -21.80
N ALA A 151 5.76 16.74 -22.29
CA ALA A 151 6.09 16.82 -23.71
C ALA A 151 5.21 15.88 -24.56
N ALA A 152 4.91 14.67 -24.05
CA ALA A 152 4.05 13.70 -24.74
C ALA A 152 2.54 14.10 -24.78
N ARG A 153 2.13 15.07 -23.97
CA ARG A 153 0.75 15.61 -23.99
C ARG A 153 0.56 16.80 -24.92
N GLU A 154 1.65 17.40 -25.37
CA GLU A 154 1.66 18.56 -26.27
C GLU A 154 1.76 18.12 -27.74
N GLU A 155 2.01 16.84 -28.04
CA GLU A 155 2.00 16.22 -29.38
C GLU A 155 0.61 15.65 -29.71
#